data_32f960b69f869ceff1a790eccf3725b1
#
_entry.id   32f960b69f869ceff1a790eccf3725b1
#
_cell.length_a   1.000
_cell.length_b   1.000
_cell.length_c   1.000
_cell.angle_alpha   90.00
_cell.angle_beta   90.00
_cell.angle_gamma   90.00
#
_symmetry.space_group_name_H-M   'P 1'
#
loop_
_entity.id
_entity.type
_entity.pdbx_description
1 polymer ?
#
loop_
_entity_poly.entity_id
_entity_poly.type
_entity_poly.pdbx_seq_one_letter_code
_entity_poly.pdbx_strand_id
1 'polypeptide(L)'
;MAEKLEREVFGTTKDGETVYRVEIKGGGLTAKIMTWGAVIQDLRLEGHDAPLLLGFDNFADYPAHSSYFGATPGRCANRIGGGKFTLDGKAYQLELNEKGVSHLHGGSDNIAKRNWTIVEHDVDRVVLKIVDPDGRAGYPGNCTVQATYRVHGNGEFSIVYESTTDQPTLANVCQHAYFNLDGRDDALGHDIMIAADHYLPTDERQIPTGELGPVAGTAFDFREMAPMERFEGGEQALYDHNFCLSKERTAKRSVALARSVNSGVSLEVRTTEPGVQFYAGFKLNVAVPGLDGRKYGPFAGFCLETQVWPDAINHQGFPNAVLRPGEVLRQETDYIFTKN
;
A
#
# COMPACT_ATOMS: atom_id res chain seq x y z
N MET A 1 20.57 -24.91 19.18
CA MET A 1 19.84 -23.70 19.59
C MET A 1 19.68 -22.89 18.33
N ALA A 2 18.43 -22.57 17.91
CA ALA A 2 18.23 -21.68 16.78
C ALA A 2 18.85 -20.32 17.12
N GLU A 3 19.68 -19.79 16.24
CA GLU A 3 20.27 -18.47 16.39
C GLU A 3 19.13 -17.46 16.51
N LYS A 4 19.11 -16.69 17.60
CA LYS A 4 18.04 -15.67 17.78
C LYS A 4 18.33 -14.55 16.83
N LEU A 5 17.50 -14.42 15.80
CA LEU A 5 17.64 -13.36 14.79
C LEU A 5 17.61 -11.98 15.46
N GLU A 6 18.46 -11.09 14.98
CA GLU A 6 18.64 -9.76 15.52
C GLU A 6 17.39 -8.88 15.29
N ARG A 7 16.99 -8.14 16.31
CA ARG A 7 15.99 -7.07 16.23
C ARG A 7 16.72 -5.77 16.54
N GLU A 8 16.99 -5.02 15.49
CA GLU A 8 17.67 -3.74 15.64
C GLU A 8 16.71 -2.71 16.26
N VAL A 9 17.19 -1.93 17.24
CA VAL A 9 16.46 -0.74 17.71
C VAL A 9 16.63 0.35 16.65
N PHE A 10 15.56 0.63 15.91
CA PHE A 10 15.59 1.61 14.83
C PHE A 10 15.20 3.01 15.26
N GLY A 11 14.45 3.13 16.36
CA GLY A 11 14.07 4.41 16.94
C GLY A 11 13.08 4.29 18.08
N THR A 12 12.50 5.41 18.46
CA THR A 12 11.52 5.50 19.55
C THR A 12 10.36 6.41 19.10
N THR A 13 9.12 5.98 19.33
CA THR A 13 7.93 6.80 19.05
C THR A 13 7.85 8.00 19.98
N LYS A 14 7.01 8.98 19.65
CA LYS A 14 6.74 10.14 20.53
C LYS A 14 6.22 9.73 21.91
N ASP A 15 5.60 8.56 22.03
CA ASP A 15 5.02 8.02 23.27
C ASP A 15 6.00 7.12 24.02
N GLY A 16 7.27 7.04 23.58
CA GLY A 16 8.34 6.30 24.24
C GLY A 16 8.41 4.81 23.88
N GLU A 17 7.65 4.33 22.92
CA GLU A 17 7.70 2.94 22.47
C GLU A 17 8.93 2.67 21.60
N THR A 18 9.63 1.58 21.83
CA THR A 18 10.76 1.16 20.99
C THR A 18 10.27 0.64 19.66
N VAL A 19 10.78 1.22 18.57
CA VAL A 19 10.56 0.75 17.21
C VAL A 19 11.72 -0.18 16.82
N TYR A 20 11.38 -1.41 16.49
CA TYR A 20 12.34 -2.38 16.00
C TYR A 20 12.34 -2.46 14.48
N ARG A 21 13.50 -2.74 13.92
CA ARG A 21 13.67 -3.12 12.51
C ARG A 21 14.26 -4.52 12.45
N VAL A 22 13.75 -5.35 11.54
CA VAL A 22 14.22 -6.70 11.30
C VAL A 22 14.51 -6.90 9.83
N GLU A 23 15.47 -7.74 9.52
CA GLU A 23 15.82 -8.13 8.16
C GLU A 23 15.28 -9.53 7.86
N ILE A 24 14.69 -9.70 6.69
CA ILE A 24 14.35 -11.00 6.09
C ILE A 24 14.96 -11.07 4.71
N LYS A 25 15.45 -12.26 4.30
CA LYS A 25 16.14 -12.43 3.05
C LYS A 25 15.98 -13.82 2.44
N GLY A 26 16.05 -13.88 1.13
CA GLY A 26 15.99 -15.12 0.34
C GLY A 26 15.78 -14.82 -1.14
N GLY A 27 16.08 -15.77 -2.02
CA GLY A 27 15.76 -15.69 -3.45
C GLY A 27 16.29 -14.46 -4.20
N GLY A 28 17.39 -13.87 -3.75
CA GLY A 28 17.95 -12.64 -4.31
C GLY A 28 17.36 -11.35 -3.74
N LEU A 29 16.42 -11.43 -2.77
CA LEU A 29 15.87 -10.25 -2.12
C LEU A 29 16.34 -10.12 -0.67
N THR A 30 16.51 -8.88 -0.23
CA THR A 30 16.68 -8.49 1.17
C THR A 30 15.66 -7.40 1.49
N ALA A 31 14.85 -7.60 2.52
CA ALA A 31 13.86 -6.64 2.98
C ALA A 31 14.08 -6.29 4.45
N LYS A 32 14.00 -5.01 4.78
CA LYS A 32 13.99 -4.51 6.16
C LYS A 32 12.59 -4.04 6.51
N ILE A 33 12.03 -4.61 7.56
CA ILE A 33 10.67 -4.32 8.02
C ILE A 33 10.76 -3.71 9.41
N MET A 34 10.10 -2.57 9.64
CA MET A 34 10.02 -1.98 10.98
C MET A 34 8.65 -2.14 11.61
N THR A 35 8.61 -2.15 12.94
CA THR A 35 7.38 -2.33 13.70
C THR A 35 6.44 -1.14 13.62
N TRP A 36 6.92 0.09 13.43
CA TRP A 36 6.05 1.24 13.23
C TRP A 36 5.39 1.18 11.85
N GLY A 37 4.05 1.13 11.83
CA GLY A 37 3.25 1.06 10.60
C GLY A 37 3.40 -0.24 9.80
N ALA A 38 4.08 -1.26 10.35
CA ALA A 38 4.50 -2.47 9.62
C ALA A 38 5.16 -2.11 8.28
N VAL A 39 6.05 -1.11 8.30
CA VAL A 39 6.64 -0.49 7.10
C VAL A 39 7.70 -1.40 6.49
N ILE A 40 7.65 -1.59 5.18
CA ILE A 40 8.80 -2.04 4.40
C ILE A 40 9.74 -0.83 4.29
N GLN A 41 10.78 -0.82 5.14
CA GLN A 41 11.70 0.31 5.25
C GLN A 41 12.70 0.34 4.10
N ASP A 42 13.19 -0.84 3.67
CA ASP A 42 14.12 -1.01 2.55
C ASP A 42 13.83 -2.35 1.86
N LEU A 43 13.97 -2.41 0.55
CA LEU A 43 13.84 -3.63 -0.25
C LEU A 43 14.89 -3.59 -1.36
N ARG A 44 15.77 -4.60 -1.39
CA ARG A 44 16.90 -4.69 -2.32
C ARG A 44 16.85 -5.97 -3.12
N LEU A 45 17.24 -5.85 -4.41
CA LEU A 45 17.42 -7.00 -5.31
C LEU A 45 18.91 -7.21 -5.56
N GLU A 46 19.38 -8.44 -5.44
CA GLU A 46 20.77 -8.81 -5.74
C GLU A 46 21.14 -8.42 -7.18
N GLY A 47 22.31 -7.81 -7.33
CA GLY A 47 22.78 -7.29 -8.61
C GLY A 47 22.11 -6.00 -9.07
N HIS A 48 21.31 -5.34 -8.21
CA HIS A 48 20.75 -4.01 -8.43
C HIS A 48 21.16 -3.07 -7.30
N ASP A 49 21.83 -1.97 -7.64
CA ASP A 49 22.47 -1.10 -6.63
C ASP A 49 21.48 -0.24 -5.84
N ALA A 50 20.37 0.17 -6.46
CA ALA A 50 19.39 1.05 -5.84
C ALA A 50 18.34 0.29 -5.01
N PRO A 51 17.75 0.90 -3.97
CA PRO A 51 16.54 0.35 -3.36
C PRO A 51 15.39 0.34 -4.35
N LEU A 52 14.54 -0.70 -4.27
CA LEU A 52 13.38 -0.88 -5.14
C LEU A 52 12.19 0.02 -4.77
N LEU A 53 12.25 0.66 -3.60
CA LEU A 53 11.20 1.51 -3.06
C LEU A 53 11.77 2.73 -2.32
N LEU A 54 10.92 3.70 -2.06
CA LEU A 54 11.27 4.88 -1.29
C LEU A 54 11.16 4.59 0.22
N GLY A 55 12.13 5.07 0.98
CA GLY A 55 12.20 4.96 2.44
C GLY A 55 13.20 5.95 3.01
N PHE A 56 13.40 5.89 4.34
CA PHE A 56 14.37 6.73 5.04
C PHE A 56 15.36 5.89 5.84
N ASP A 57 16.58 6.40 6.02
CA ASP A 57 17.61 5.78 6.83
C ASP A 57 17.36 5.95 8.33
N ASN A 58 16.61 6.98 8.73
CA ASN A 58 16.33 7.31 10.13
C ASN A 58 14.85 7.17 10.46
N PHE A 59 14.51 6.58 11.60
CA PHE A 59 13.12 6.48 12.04
C PHE A 59 12.44 7.84 12.19
N ALA A 60 13.13 8.84 12.71
CA ALA A 60 12.56 10.17 12.97
C ALA A 60 11.97 10.83 11.69
N ASP A 61 12.47 10.47 10.52
CA ASP A 61 12.00 11.03 9.25
C ASP A 61 10.64 10.44 8.82
N TYR A 62 10.29 9.23 9.29
CA TYR A 62 9.00 8.61 8.96
C TYR A 62 7.80 9.38 9.51
N PRO A 63 7.65 9.63 10.83
CA PRO A 63 6.52 10.39 11.34
C PRO A 63 6.51 11.85 10.89
N ALA A 64 7.66 12.42 10.51
CA ALA A 64 7.80 13.83 10.13
C ALA A 64 7.60 14.08 8.62
N HIS A 65 8.03 13.17 7.75
CA HIS A 65 8.16 13.44 6.32
C HIS A 65 7.55 12.35 5.42
N SER A 66 7.21 11.16 5.96
CA SER A 66 6.68 10.07 5.14
C SER A 66 5.25 10.34 4.66
N SER A 67 5.04 10.20 3.35
CA SER A 67 3.71 10.08 2.75
C SER A 67 3.29 8.61 2.68
N TYR A 68 3.32 7.90 3.82
CA TYR A 68 3.04 6.45 3.94
C TYR A 68 4.08 5.54 3.26
N PHE A 69 5.33 5.95 3.08
CA PHE A 69 6.36 5.14 2.44
C PHE A 69 6.47 3.74 3.03
N GLY A 70 6.13 2.72 2.22
CA GLY A 70 6.17 1.31 2.60
C GLY A 70 5.23 0.92 3.76
N ALA A 71 4.32 1.78 4.17
CA ALA A 71 3.44 1.58 5.32
C ALA A 71 2.21 0.73 5.00
N THR A 72 1.52 0.31 6.06
CA THR A 72 0.29 -0.48 6.01
C THR A 72 -0.90 0.35 6.48
N PRO A 73 -1.53 1.21 5.63
CA PRO A 73 -2.72 1.96 5.98
C PRO A 73 -3.93 1.05 6.21
N GLY A 74 -4.74 1.44 7.18
CA GLY A 74 -5.94 0.77 7.64
C GLY A 74 -6.47 1.49 8.89
N ARG A 75 -7.65 1.16 9.39
CA ARG A 75 -8.50 -0.02 9.16
C ARG A 75 -9.08 -0.09 7.73
N CYS A 76 -9.38 1.06 7.12
CA CYS A 76 -9.82 1.14 5.74
C CYS A 76 -8.85 2.04 4.95
N ALA A 77 -8.10 1.46 4.03
CA ALA A 77 -7.21 2.16 3.13
C ALA A 77 -8.01 3.02 2.15
N ASN A 78 -7.36 4.04 1.57
CA ASN A 78 -7.93 5.02 0.68
C ASN A 78 -9.08 5.83 1.35
N ARG A 79 -10.05 6.34 0.59
CA ARG A 79 -11.04 7.33 1.06
C ARG A 79 -12.41 6.74 1.34
N ILE A 80 -13.11 7.39 2.31
CA ILE A 80 -14.55 7.24 2.54
C ILE A 80 -15.16 8.64 2.50
N GLY A 81 -16.09 8.85 1.56
CA GLY A 81 -16.71 10.14 1.28
C GLY A 81 -17.44 10.72 2.50
N GLY A 82 -17.08 11.98 2.88
CA GLY A 82 -17.63 12.62 4.07
C GLY A 82 -17.36 11.89 5.39
N GLY A 83 -16.53 10.82 5.37
CA GLY A 83 -16.30 9.95 6.53
C GLY A 83 -17.57 9.26 7.01
N LYS A 84 -18.58 9.08 6.15
CA LYS A 84 -19.89 8.55 6.53
C LYS A 84 -20.15 7.20 5.89
N PHE A 85 -20.75 6.30 6.65
CA PHE A 85 -21.32 5.08 6.10
C PHE A 85 -22.47 4.56 6.97
N THR A 86 -23.28 3.67 6.40
CA THR A 86 -24.31 2.94 7.12
C THR A 86 -23.97 1.45 7.09
N LEU A 87 -23.96 0.82 8.26
CA LEU A 87 -23.75 -0.61 8.41
C LEU A 87 -24.84 -1.20 9.30
N ASP A 88 -25.54 -2.22 8.80
CA ASP A 88 -26.66 -2.90 9.48
C ASP A 88 -27.72 -1.91 10.02
N GLY A 89 -28.03 -0.87 9.24
CA GLY A 89 -29.01 0.17 9.58
C GLY A 89 -28.53 1.24 10.57
N LYS A 90 -27.30 1.14 11.07
CA LYS A 90 -26.69 2.15 11.95
C LYS A 90 -25.75 3.05 11.16
N ALA A 91 -25.94 4.37 11.30
CA ALA A 91 -25.06 5.36 10.70
C ALA A 91 -23.79 5.56 11.56
N TYR A 92 -22.67 5.71 10.87
CA TYR A 92 -21.35 5.97 11.47
C TYR A 92 -20.75 7.22 10.88
N GLN A 93 -20.02 7.97 11.72
CA GLN A 93 -19.22 9.11 11.32
C GLN A 93 -17.76 8.82 11.71
N LEU A 94 -16.91 8.74 10.71
CA LEU A 94 -15.47 8.65 10.89
C LEU A 94 -14.83 10.02 11.01
N GLU A 95 -13.62 10.05 11.52
CA GLU A 95 -12.77 11.24 11.53
C GLU A 95 -12.58 11.81 10.12
N LEU A 96 -12.69 13.12 9.96
CA LEU A 96 -12.41 13.84 8.71
C LEU A 96 -10.97 14.35 8.70
N ASN A 97 -10.03 13.44 8.50
CA ASN A 97 -8.59 13.72 8.58
C ASN A 97 -7.99 14.26 7.28
N GLU A 98 -8.73 14.28 6.18
CA GLU A 98 -8.30 14.88 4.92
C GLU A 98 -9.08 16.17 4.64
N LYS A 99 -8.44 17.32 4.85
CA LYS A 99 -8.99 18.68 4.59
C LYS A 99 -10.37 18.93 5.25
N GLY A 100 -10.77 18.13 6.25
CA GLY A 100 -12.08 18.23 6.89
C GLY A 100 -13.25 17.77 6.04
N VAL A 101 -13.02 17.10 4.89
CA VAL A 101 -14.07 16.72 3.93
C VAL A 101 -14.16 15.22 3.69
N SER A 102 -13.10 14.45 3.94
CA SER A 102 -13.09 13.00 3.76
C SER A 102 -12.29 12.30 4.85
N HIS A 103 -12.56 11.00 5.00
CA HIS A 103 -11.75 10.10 5.79
C HIS A 103 -10.72 9.44 4.87
N LEU A 104 -9.46 9.40 5.28
CA LEU A 104 -8.36 8.84 4.49
C LEU A 104 -7.54 7.87 5.33
N HIS A 105 -7.24 6.69 4.78
CA HIS A 105 -6.30 5.70 5.29
C HIS A 105 -6.52 5.27 6.75
N GLY A 106 -7.75 5.33 7.26
CA GLY A 106 -8.07 4.90 8.62
C GLY A 106 -7.95 5.99 9.69
N GLY A 107 -7.78 7.26 9.30
CA GLY A 107 -7.74 8.40 10.22
C GLY A 107 -6.34 8.95 10.51
N SER A 108 -6.26 9.95 11.37
CA SER A 108 -4.99 10.62 11.72
C SER A 108 -4.04 9.73 12.53
N ASP A 109 -4.60 8.84 13.37
CA ASP A 109 -3.87 7.87 14.21
C ASP A 109 -4.20 6.43 13.77
N ASN A 110 -4.04 6.17 12.49
CA ASN A 110 -4.29 4.87 11.88
C ASN A 110 -3.14 3.86 12.14
N ILE A 111 -3.35 2.59 11.76
CA ILE A 111 -2.40 1.52 12.02
C ILE A 111 -1.04 1.69 11.32
N ALA A 112 -0.95 2.50 10.25
CA ALA A 112 0.30 2.85 9.58
C ALA A 112 1.17 3.84 10.40
N LYS A 113 0.63 4.44 11.44
CA LYS A 113 1.31 5.41 12.31
C LYS A 113 1.46 4.92 13.75
N ARG A 114 1.28 3.63 13.96
CA ARG A 114 1.36 2.99 15.27
C ARG A 114 2.37 1.86 15.28
N ASN A 115 2.87 1.53 16.47
CA ASN A 115 3.85 0.47 16.65
C ASN A 115 3.17 -0.90 16.74
N TRP A 116 3.59 -1.85 15.89
CA TRP A 116 3.09 -3.22 15.84
C TRP A 116 3.98 -4.14 16.66
N THR A 117 3.44 -5.27 17.09
CA THR A 117 4.18 -6.30 17.82
C THR A 117 4.71 -7.36 16.86
N ILE A 118 5.98 -7.72 16.95
CA ILE A 118 6.55 -8.87 16.23
C ILE A 118 6.06 -10.14 16.91
N VAL A 119 5.30 -10.96 16.20
CA VAL A 119 4.79 -12.28 16.64
C VAL A 119 5.80 -13.37 16.34
N GLU A 120 6.33 -13.37 15.11
CA GLU A 120 7.32 -14.33 14.62
C GLU A 120 8.39 -13.60 13.80
N HIS A 121 9.62 -14.12 13.81
CA HIS A 121 10.70 -13.65 12.97
C HIS A 121 11.64 -14.79 12.64
N ASP A 122 11.72 -15.14 11.35
CA ASP A 122 12.62 -16.12 10.76
C ASP A 122 13.52 -15.48 9.70
N VAL A 123 14.43 -16.21 9.11
CA VAL A 123 15.36 -15.70 8.09
C VAL A 123 14.63 -15.12 6.87
N ASP A 124 13.53 -15.76 6.46
CA ASP A 124 12.76 -15.41 5.26
C ASP A 124 11.40 -14.80 5.55
N ARG A 125 11.01 -14.67 6.84
CA ARG A 125 9.64 -14.28 7.23
C ARG A 125 9.62 -13.46 8.52
N VAL A 126 8.72 -12.46 8.55
CA VAL A 126 8.31 -11.78 9.77
C VAL A 126 6.80 -11.65 9.84
N VAL A 127 6.24 -11.87 11.02
CA VAL A 127 4.81 -11.68 11.32
C VAL A 127 4.66 -10.57 12.34
N LEU A 128 3.90 -9.55 11.95
CA LEU A 128 3.57 -8.40 12.79
C LEU A 128 2.06 -8.39 13.08
N LYS A 129 1.69 -7.90 14.26
CA LYS A 129 0.28 -7.85 14.69
C LYS A 129 -0.02 -6.54 15.40
N ILE A 130 -1.22 -6.01 15.15
CA ILE A 130 -1.78 -4.86 15.87
C ILE A 130 -3.25 -5.10 16.19
N VAL A 131 -3.73 -4.51 17.29
CA VAL A 131 -5.16 -4.36 17.58
C VAL A 131 -5.54 -2.90 17.40
N ASP A 132 -6.51 -2.66 16.55
CA ASP A 132 -7.12 -1.35 16.38
C ASP A 132 -8.43 -1.32 17.19
N PRO A 133 -8.51 -0.55 18.31
CA PRO A 133 -9.60 -0.67 19.27
C PRO A 133 -10.91 -0.10 18.75
N ASP A 134 -12.01 -0.57 19.35
CA ASP A 134 -13.37 -0.06 19.13
C ASP A 134 -13.42 1.46 19.31
N GLY A 135 -14.15 2.13 18.42
CA GLY A 135 -14.34 3.58 18.40
C GLY A 135 -13.15 4.40 17.87
N ARG A 136 -11.99 3.80 17.61
CA ARG A 136 -10.86 4.55 17.06
C ARG A 136 -11.19 5.09 15.67
N ALA A 137 -10.93 6.39 15.47
CA ALA A 137 -11.30 7.16 14.28
C ALA A 137 -12.78 7.03 13.88
N GLY A 138 -13.65 6.53 14.76
CA GLY A 138 -15.08 6.32 14.56
C GLY A 138 -15.48 4.92 14.08
N TYR A 139 -14.55 4.00 13.90
CA TYR A 139 -14.86 2.62 13.48
C TYR A 139 -15.41 1.77 14.62
N PRO A 140 -16.47 0.96 14.39
CA PRO A 140 -16.97 0.01 15.37
C PRO A 140 -16.07 -1.23 15.50
N GLY A 141 -16.05 -1.80 16.69
CA GLY A 141 -15.40 -3.06 17.03
C GLY A 141 -13.88 -2.99 17.17
N ASN A 142 -13.34 -3.92 17.94
CA ASN A 142 -11.91 -4.17 17.96
C ASN A 142 -11.52 -4.95 16.71
N CYS A 143 -10.58 -4.42 15.93
CA CYS A 143 -10.07 -5.09 14.74
C CYS A 143 -8.62 -5.52 14.96
N THR A 144 -8.36 -6.81 14.89
CA THR A 144 -7.00 -7.34 14.91
C THR A 144 -6.51 -7.48 13.48
N VAL A 145 -5.35 -6.91 13.17
CA VAL A 145 -4.69 -7.07 11.87
C VAL A 145 -3.34 -7.76 12.09
N GLN A 146 -3.09 -8.83 11.35
CA GLN A 146 -1.81 -9.51 11.25
C GLN A 146 -1.25 -9.30 9.85
N ALA A 147 0.02 -8.91 9.75
CA ALA A 147 0.77 -8.77 8.51
C ALA A 147 1.89 -9.81 8.49
N THR A 148 1.89 -10.69 7.51
CA THR A 148 2.97 -11.64 7.25
C THR A 148 3.74 -11.19 6.02
N TYR A 149 5.01 -10.84 6.18
CA TYR A 149 5.94 -10.57 5.11
C TYR A 149 6.86 -11.76 4.92
N ARG A 150 7.02 -12.20 3.68
CA ARG A 150 7.91 -13.31 3.38
C ARG A 150 8.65 -13.12 2.07
N VAL A 151 9.91 -13.46 2.08
CA VAL A 151 10.76 -13.57 0.88
C VAL A 151 10.79 -15.03 0.45
N HIS A 152 10.49 -15.27 -0.83
CA HIS A 152 10.54 -16.59 -1.43
C HIS A 152 11.73 -16.69 -2.41
N GLY A 153 11.88 -17.84 -3.05
CA GLY A 153 12.78 -17.98 -4.19
C GLY A 153 12.40 -17.09 -5.38
N ASN A 154 13.33 -16.87 -6.28
CA ASN A 154 13.12 -16.21 -7.58
C ASN A 154 12.62 -14.76 -7.50
N GLY A 155 13.10 -13.98 -6.52
CA GLY A 155 12.76 -12.55 -6.41
C GLY A 155 11.34 -12.26 -5.97
N GLU A 156 10.63 -13.22 -5.34
CA GLU A 156 9.26 -13.05 -4.88
C GLU A 156 9.23 -12.58 -3.41
N PHE A 157 8.51 -11.48 -3.17
CA PHE A 157 8.18 -10.93 -1.86
C PHE A 157 6.67 -10.95 -1.67
N SER A 158 6.17 -11.74 -0.73
CA SER A 158 4.74 -11.86 -0.45
C SER A 158 4.33 -11.12 0.81
N ILE A 159 3.11 -10.59 0.77
CA ILE A 159 2.44 -9.94 1.88
C ILE A 159 1.06 -10.57 2.05
N VAL A 160 0.77 -11.02 3.27
CA VAL A 160 -0.55 -11.52 3.64
C VAL A 160 -1.06 -10.73 4.82
N TYR A 161 -2.20 -10.07 4.65
CA TYR A 161 -2.94 -9.46 5.74
C TYR A 161 -4.10 -10.35 6.15
N GLU A 162 -4.22 -10.62 7.45
CA GLU A 162 -5.35 -11.31 8.04
C GLU A 162 -6.00 -10.40 9.09
N SER A 163 -7.29 -10.09 8.88
CA SER A 163 -8.05 -9.23 9.77
C SER A 163 -9.22 -9.98 10.39
N THR A 164 -9.45 -9.78 11.68
CA THR A 164 -10.59 -10.29 12.44
C THR A 164 -11.20 -9.18 13.28
N THR A 165 -12.48 -9.34 13.64
CA THR A 165 -13.21 -8.34 14.45
C THR A 165 -14.15 -8.99 15.44
N ASP A 166 -14.52 -8.26 16.51
CA ASP A 166 -15.54 -8.66 17.49
C ASP A 166 -16.93 -8.04 17.23
N GLN A 167 -17.01 -7.05 16.31
CA GLN A 167 -18.28 -6.45 15.85
C GLN A 167 -18.20 -6.21 14.33
N PRO A 168 -19.35 -6.13 13.63
CA PRO A 168 -19.34 -5.73 12.22
C PRO A 168 -18.63 -4.40 12.02
N THR A 169 -17.68 -4.36 11.08
CA THR A 169 -16.86 -3.18 10.80
C THR A 169 -16.42 -3.14 9.34
N LEU A 170 -15.72 -2.07 8.93
CA LEU A 170 -15.02 -2.03 7.66
C LEU A 170 -13.58 -2.47 7.85
N ALA A 171 -13.07 -3.28 6.92
CA ALA A 171 -11.66 -3.66 6.87
C ALA A 171 -11.17 -3.74 5.42
N ASN A 172 -10.14 -2.97 5.12
CA ASN A 172 -9.47 -2.92 3.83
C ASN A 172 -8.06 -2.39 4.04
N VAL A 173 -7.10 -3.30 4.23
CA VAL A 173 -5.70 -2.95 4.45
C VAL A 173 -4.95 -3.03 3.13
N CYS A 174 -3.99 -2.17 2.90
CA CYS A 174 -3.12 -2.26 1.73
C CYS A 174 -1.65 -2.00 2.07
N GLN A 175 -0.77 -2.24 1.12
CA GLN A 175 0.65 -1.87 1.19
C GLN A 175 0.88 -0.61 0.36
N HIS A 176 1.42 0.44 0.99
CA HIS A 176 1.63 1.74 0.36
C HIS A 176 3.12 1.94 -0.01
N ALA A 177 3.70 0.96 -0.69
CA ALA A 177 5.06 1.06 -1.20
C ALA A 177 5.12 1.99 -2.42
N TYR A 178 6.10 2.88 -2.43
CA TYR A 178 6.44 3.71 -3.59
C TYR A 178 7.61 3.06 -4.30
N PHE A 179 7.37 2.44 -5.43
CA PHE A 179 8.39 1.75 -6.21
C PHE A 179 9.17 2.72 -7.11
N ASN A 180 10.46 2.46 -7.23
CA ASN A 180 11.31 3.05 -8.24
C ASN A 180 12.37 2.00 -8.62
N LEU A 181 12.27 1.45 -9.82
CA LEU A 181 13.03 0.27 -10.22
C LEU A 181 14.39 0.58 -10.85
N ASP A 182 14.77 1.85 -10.97
CA ASP A 182 16.06 2.21 -11.60
C ASP A 182 16.92 3.18 -10.79
N GLY A 183 16.42 3.65 -9.68
CA GLY A 183 17.19 4.51 -8.80
C GLY A 183 17.39 5.95 -9.29
N ARG A 184 16.65 6.39 -10.32
CA ARG A 184 16.66 7.79 -10.80
C ARG A 184 15.85 8.69 -9.89
N ASP A 185 15.92 9.99 -10.13
CA ASP A 185 15.23 11.00 -9.33
C ASP A 185 13.71 10.91 -9.50
N ASP A 186 13.22 10.41 -10.64
CA ASP A 186 11.82 10.14 -10.90
C ASP A 186 11.61 8.75 -11.56
N ALA A 187 10.38 8.28 -11.54
CA ALA A 187 9.95 7.01 -12.11
C ALA A 187 9.17 7.17 -13.43
N LEU A 188 9.16 8.36 -14.06
CA LEU A 188 8.41 8.62 -15.30
C LEU A 188 8.91 7.76 -16.48
N GLY A 189 10.19 7.38 -16.45
CA GLY A 189 10.78 6.49 -17.45
C GLY A 189 10.41 5.00 -17.32
N HIS A 190 9.45 4.64 -16.45
CA HIS A 190 8.96 3.28 -16.33
C HIS A 190 7.80 3.03 -17.28
N ASP A 191 7.71 1.79 -17.79
CA ASP A 191 6.51 1.28 -18.46
C ASP A 191 5.64 0.53 -17.45
N ILE A 192 4.32 0.64 -17.62
CA ILE A 192 3.31 -0.01 -16.76
C ILE A 192 2.28 -0.73 -17.61
N MET A 193 1.81 -1.90 -17.11
CA MET A 193 0.61 -2.59 -17.57
C MET A 193 -0.28 -2.86 -16.35
N ILE A 194 -1.60 -2.64 -16.49
CA ILE A 194 -2.63 -2.95 -15.48
C ILE A 194 -3.78 -3.69 -16.18
N ALA A 195 -4.09 -4.89 -15.70
CA ALA A 195 -5.10 -5.77 -16.27
C ALA A 195 -6.53 -5.35 -15.86
N ALA A 196 -6.94 -4.15 -16.27
CA ALA A 196 -8.26 -3.59 -15.95
C ALA A 196 -8.89 -2.89 -17.16
N ASP A 197 -10.17 -3.18 -17.46
CA ASP A 197 -10.93 -2.50 -18.51
C ASP A 197 -11.56 -1.19 -18.03
N HIS A 198 -11.60 -0.97 -16.70
CA HIS A 198 -12.23 0.19 -16.08
C HIS A 198 -11.38 0.73 -14.93
N TYR A 199 -11.54 2.01 -14.69
CA TYR A 199 -11.06 2.69 -13.49
C TYR A 199 -12.23 3.40 -12.78
N LEU A 200 -12.02 3.89 -11.57
CA LEU A 200 -13.01 4.70 -10.85
C LEU A 200 -12.73 6.18 -11.11
N PRO A 201 -13.57 6.88 -11.89
CA PRO A 201 -13.56 8.34 -11.95
C PRO A 201 -13.83 8.93 -10.57
N THR A 202 -13.13 10.04 -10.25
CA THR A 202 -13.26 10.71 -8.95
C THR A 202 -13.77 12.14 -9.14
N ASP A 203 -14.43 12.67 -8.11
CA ASP A 203 -14.74 14.10 -8.01
C ASP A 203 -13.47 14.91 -7.63
N GLU A 204 -13.60 16.21 -7.51
CA GLU A 204 -12.52 17.14 -7.11
C GLU A 204 -11.93 16.87 -5.70
N ARG A 205 -12.67 16.11 -4.86
CA ARG A 205 -12.22 15.63 -3.55
C ARG A 205 -11.53 14.28 -3.61
N GLN A 206 -11.35 13.73 -4.81
CA GLN A 206 -10.81 12.39 -5.07
C GLN A 206 -11.68 11.25 -4.49
N ILE A 207 -13.00 11.48 -4.37
CA ILE A 207 -13.96 10.45 -4.00
C ILE A 207 -14.54 9.84 -5.28
N PRO A 208 -14.64 8.50 -5.40
CA PRO A 208 -15.26 7.86 -6.54
C PRO A 208 -16.68 8.37 -6.80
N THR A 209 -17.00 8.64 -8.07
CA THR A 209 -18.35 9.08 -8.46
C THR A 209 -19.39 7.96 -8.41
N GLY A 210 -18.95 6.71 -8.29
CA GLY A 210 -19.79 5.51 -8.38
C GLY A 210 -19.86 4.94 -9.80
N GLU A 211 -19.31 5.65 -10.77
CA GLU A 211 -19.24 5.19 -12.17
C GLU A 211 -18.01 4.32 -12.42
N LEU A 212 -18.09 3.48 -13.44
CA LEU A 212 -16.97 2.72 -14.00
C LEU A 212 -16.53 3.37 -15.31
N GLY A 213 -15.47 4.15 -15.28
CA GLY A 213 -14.90 4.78 -16.47
C GLY A 213 -14.15 3.73 -17.32
N PRO A 214 -14.45 3.56 -18.62
CA PRO A 214 -13.66 2.69 -19.48
C PRO A 214 -12.26 3.26 -19.66
N VAL A 215 -11.23 2.41 -19.62
CA VAL A 215 -9.86 2.86 -19.90
C VAL A 215 -9.59 3.03 -21.39
N ALA A 216 -10.31 2.29 -22.25
CA ALA A 216 -10.11 2.26 -23.69
C ALA A 216 -10.16 3.66 -24.32
N GLY A 217 -9.11 4.02 -25.06
CA GLY A 217 -9.02 5.31 -25.76
C GLY A 217 -8.70 6.51 -24.89
N THR A 218 -8.30 6.29 -23.62
CA THR A 218 -7.91 7.34 -22.68
C THR A 218 -6.43 7.21 -22.28
N ALA A 219 -5.91 8.19 -21.54
CA ALA A 219 -4.58 8.10 -20.94
C ALA A 219 -4.49 6.99 -19.86
N PHE A 220 -5.63 6.47 -19.37
CA PHE A 220 -5.70 5.37 -18.41
C PHE A 220 -5.60 3.97 -19.02
N ASP A 221 -5.49 3.84 -20.36
CA ASP A 221 -5.40 2.53 -21.02
C ASP A 221 -4.02 1.91 -20.87
N PHE A 222 -3.85 1.16 -19.77
CA PHE A 222 -2.66 0.37 -19.45
C PHE A 222 -2.86 -1.14 -19.64
N ARG A 223 -3.86 -1.58 -20.44
CA ARG A 223 -4.08 -3.01 -20.69
C ARG A 223 -2.92 -3.67 -21.44
N GLU A 224 -2.17 -2.89 -22.18
CA GLU A 224 -0.88 -3.25 -22.76
C GLU A 224 0.23 -2.43 -22.08
N MET A 225 1.47 -2.94 -22.13
CA MET A 225 2.62 -2.24 -21.57
C MET A 225 2.79 -0.87 -22.25
N ALA A 226 2.75 0.19 -21.47
CA ALA A 226 2.82 1.57 -21.93
C ALA A 226 3.63 2.46 -20.97
N PRO A 227 4.27 3.53 -21.48
CA PRO A 227 4.95 4.50 -20.63
C PRO A 227 4.03 5.04 -19.54
N MET A 228 4.57 5.21 -18.33
CA MET A 228 3.84 5.87 -17.23
C MET A 228 3.61 7.35 -17.55
N GLU A 229 4.56 8.01 -18.20
CA GLU A 229 4.39 9.37 -18.67
C GLU A 229 3.51 9.40 -19.93
N ARG A 230 2.30 9.90 -19.79
CA ARG A 230 1.35 10.05 -20.89
C ARG A 230 0.72 11.43 -20.86
N PHE A 231 0.21 11.86 -22.01
CA PHE A 231 -0.40 13.18 -22.19
C PHE A 231 -1.83 13.04 -22.74
N GLU A 232 -2.73 13.85 -22.21
CA GLU A 232 -4.09 14.00 -22.68
C GLU A 232 -4.41 15.48 -22.90
N GLY A 233 -4.87 15.86 -24.09
CA GLY A 233 -5.11 17.26 -24.41
C GLY A 233 -3.85 18.17 -24.35
N GLY A 234 -2.65 17.60 -24.37
CA GLY A 234 -1.38 18.32 -24.24
C GLY A 234 -0.88 18.50 -22.79
N GLU A 235 -1.65 18.05 -21.82
CA GLU A 235 -1.28 18.04 -20.40
C GLU A 235 -0.84 16.65 -19.96
N GLN A 236 0.12 16.55 -19.02
CA GLN A 236 0.56 15.29 -18.46
C GLN A 236 -0.56 14.68 -17.62
N ALA A 237 -0.88 13.41 -17.88
CA ALA A 237 -1.87 12.67 -17.11
C ALA A 237 -1.35 12.40 -15.67
N LEU A 238 -2.17 12.73 -14.68
CA LEU A 238 -1.86 12.54 -13.27
C LEU A 238 -2.67 11.38 -12.71
N TYR A 239 -2.00 10.29 -12.37
CA TYR A 239 -2.63 9.08 -11.87
C TYR A 239 -2.69 9.07 -10.35
N ASP A 240 -3.88 9.01 -9.80
CA ASP A 240 -4.21 8.75 -8.39
C ASP A 240 -5.60 8.10 -8.38
N HIS A 241 -5.74 6.94 -9.06
CA HIS A 241 -7.02 6.31 -9.35
C HIS A 241 -7.00 4.81 -9.09
N ASN A 242 -8.14 4.26 -8.68
CA ASN A 242 -8.32 2.82 -8.55
C ASN A 242 -8.72 2.19 -9.90
N PHE A 243 -7.96 1.21 -10.33
CA PHE A 243 -8.27 0.35 -11.46
C PHE A 243 -9.07 -0.87 -10.99
N CYS A 244 -10.17 -1.16 -11.69
CA CYS A 244 -11.16 -2.17 -11.33
C CYS A 244 -10.75 -3.54 -11.91
N LEU A 245 -10.14 -4.38 -11.09
CA LEU A 245 -9.64 -5.71 -11.52
C LEU A 245 -10.74 -6.78 -11.54
N SER A 246 -11.67 -6.70 -10.60
CA SER A 246 -12.82 -7.63 -10.46
C SER A 246 -13.86 -7.04 -9.52
N LYS A 247 -15.08 -7.61 -9.51
CA LYS A 247 -16.16 -7.19 -8.61
C LYS A 247 -16.10 -7.82 -7.21
N GLU A 248 -15.20 -8.77 -7.02
CA GLU A 248 -15.00 -9.47 -5.75
C GLU A 248 -13.56 -9.97 -5.64
N ARG A 249 -13.14 -10.40 -4.46
CA ARG A 249 -11.87 -11.11 -4.29
C ARG A 249 -11.89 -12.42 -5.05
N THR A 250 -10.77 -12.73 -5.67
CA THR A 250 -10.60 -13.95 -6.47
C THR A 250 -9.38 -14.73 -6.00
N ALA A 251 -9.10 -15.87 -6.61
CA ALA A 251 -7.79 -16.49 -6.50
C ALA A 251 -6.70 -15.50 -6.93
N LYS A 252 -5.54 -15.58 -6.28
CA LYS A 252 -4.39 -14.70 -6.57
C LYS A 252 -3.99 -14.82 -8.04
N ARG A 253 -3.85 -13.69 -8.72
CA ARG A 253 -3.55 -13.58 -10.15
C ARG A 253 -2.64 -12.41 -10.45
N SER A 254 -1.93 -12.43 -11.56
CA SER A 254 -1.18 -11.29 -12.09
C SER A 254 -2.16 -10.18 -12.48
N VAL A 255 -1.89 -8.97 -12.01
CA VAL A 255 -2.79 -7.81 -12.21
C VAL A 255 -2.07 -6.57 -12.73
N ALA A 256 -0.76 -6.47 -12.48
CA ALA A 256 0.04 -5.37 -13.00
C ALA A 256 1.49 -5.81 -13.24
N LEU A 257 2.12 -5.14 -14.19
CA LEU A 257 3.54 -5.24 -14.49
C LEU A 257 4.11 -3.82 -14.55
N ALA A 258 5.30 -3.64 -14.01
CA ALA A 258 6.08 -2.42 -14.22
C ALA A 258 7.50 -2.80 -14.61
N ARG A 259 8.16 -2.00 -15.45
CA ARG A 259 9.57 -2.22 -15.79
C ARG A 259 10.29 -0.89 -15.99
N SER A 260 11.56 -0.87 -15.66
CA SER A 260 12.47 0.17 -16.12
C SER A 260 13.37 -0.38 -17.22
N VAL A 261 13.34 0.29 -18.37
CA VAL A 261 14.25 -0.03 -19.49
C VAL A 261 15.70 0.31 -19.12
N ASN A 262 15.90 1.28 -18.22
CA ASN A 262 17.22 1.76 -17.83
C ASN A 262 18.00 0.75 -16.96
N SER A 263 17.33 0.13 -16.01
CA SER A 263 17.96 -0.84 -15.07
C SER A 263 17.79 -2.29 -15.49
N GLY A 264 16.84 -2.58 -16.39
CA GLY A 264 16.40 -3.93 -16.72
C GLY A 264 15.57 -4.60 -15.61
N VAL A 265 15.24 -3.88 -14.53
CA VAL A 265 14.40 -4.41 -13.45
C VAL A 265 12.93 -4.34 -13.82
N SER A 266 12.22 -5.43 -13.54
CA SER A 266 10.77 -5.54 -13.70
C SER A 266 10.12 -5.95 -12.37
N LEU A 267 8.89 -5.52 -12.18
CA LEU A 267 8.00 -5.86 -11.06
C LEU A 267 6.72 -6.45 -11.62
N GLU A 268 6.36 -7.67 -11.21
CA GLU A 268 5.03 -8.23 -11.38
C GLU A 268 4.27 -8.15 -10.06
N VAL A 269 3.01 -7.71 -10.09
CA VAL A 269 2.10 -7.69 -8.94
C VAL A 269 1.03 -8.75 -9.13
N ARG A 270 0.93 -9.67 -8.16
CA ARG A 270 -0.16 -10.66 -8.09
C ARG A 270 -0.97 -10.42 -6.83
N THR A 271 -2.30 -10.48 -6.92
CA THR A 271 -3.15 -10.23 -5.76
C THR A 271 -4.48 -10.98 -5.82
N THR A 272 -5.10 -11.15 -4.64
CA THR A 272 -6.49 -11.58 -4.48
C THR A 272 -7.48 -10.41 -4.58
N GLU A 273 -7.00 -9.17 -4.45
CA GLU A 273 -7.84 -8.00 -4.30
C GLU A 273 -8.57 -7.58 -5.60
N PRO A 274 -9.76 -6.95 -5.47
CA PRO A 274 -10.59 -6.56 -6.60
C PRO A 274 -10.17 -5.25 -7.27
N GLY A 275 -9.23 -4.51 -6.70
CA GLY A 275 -8.73 -3.24 -7.23
C GLY A 275 -7.25 -3.04 -6.99
N VAL A 276 -6.67 -2.15 -7.78
CA VAL A 276 -5.33 -1.61 -7.55
C VAL A 276 -5.36 -0.09 -7.74
N GLN A 277 -4.98 0.65 -6.71
CA GLN A 277 -4.73 2.08 -6.82
C GLN A 277 -3.38 2.28 -7.50
N PHE A 278 -3.37 2.97 -8.63
CA PHE A 278 -2.15 3.47 -9.25
C PHE A 278 -1.99 4.94 -8.91
N TYR A 279 -0.94 5.26 -8.15
CA TYR A 279 -0.55 6.61 -7.82
C TYR A 279 0.85 6.89 -8.34
N ALA A 280 0.99 7.87 -9.24
CA ALA A 280 2.26 8.20 -9.88
C ALA A 280 3.21 9.07 -9.03
N GLY A 281 2.88 9.38 -7.77
CA GLY A 281 3.75 10.11 -6.86
C GLY A 281 3.93 11.60 -7.17
N PHE A 282 3.09 12.21 -7.98
CA PHE A 282 3.24 13.59 -8.45
C PHE A 282 3.13 14.66 -7.34
N LYS A 283 2.58 14.32 -6.17
CA LYS A 283 2.48 15.21 -4.99
C LYS A 283 3.70 15.12 -4.06
N LEU A 284 4.66 14.25 -4.34
CA LEU A 284 5.83 14.08 -3.48
C LEU A 284 6.68 15.35 -3.48
N ASN A 285 7.09 15.78 -2.29
CA ASN A 285 8.01 16.88 -2.07
C ASN A 285 8.62 16.71 -0.68
N VAL A 286 9.64 15.88 -0.57
CA VAL A 286 10.24 15.48 0.71
C VAL A 286 11.44 16.37 1.02
N ALA A 287 11.44 16.98 2.20
CA ALA A 287 12.46 17.97 2.59
C ALA A 287 13.79 17.35 3.04
N VAL A 288 13.82 16.04 3.34
CA VAL A 288 15.00 15.33 3.84
C VAL A 288 15.44 14.25 2.85
N PRO A 289 16.71 13.84 2.87
CA PRO A 289 17.17 12.73 2.05
C PRO A 289 16.47 11.41 2.43
N GLY A 290 16.14 10.61 1.41
CA GLY A 290 15.71 9.24 1.56
C GLY A 290 16.88 8.24 1.63
N LEU A 291 16.58 6.97 1.37
CA LEU A 291 17.57 5.90 1.30
C LEU A 291 18.72 6.27 0.37
N ASP A 292 19.94 5.93 0.79
CA ASP A 292 21.18 6.22 0.06
C ASP A 292 21.37 7.73 -0.26
N GLY A 293 20.78 8.63 0.56
CA GLY A 293 20.89 10.09 0.38
C GLY A 293 20.07 10.65 -0.79
N ARG A 294 19.14 9.87 -1.35
CA ARG A 294 18.33 10.24 -2.53
C ARG A 294 17.32 11.32 -2.20
N LYS A 295 17.02 12.16 -3.18
CA LYS A 295 15.98 13.19 -3.07
C LYS A 295 14.66 12.64 -3.61
N TYR A 296 13.55 12.90 -2.90
CA TYR A 296 12.23 12.46 -3.29
C TYR A 296 11.35 13.67 -3.64
N GLY A 297 11.44 14.08 -4.91
CA GLY A 297 10.57 15.08 -5.53
C GLY A 297 9.33 14.46 -6.18
N PRO A 298 8.59 15.28 -6.97
CA PRO A 298 7.46 14.78 -7.75
C PRO A 298 7.86 13.58 -8.62
N PHE A 299 7.01 12.56 -8.66
CA PHE A 299 7.22 11.31 -9.42
C PHE A 299 8.43 10.47 -8.98
N ALA A 300 9.05 10.73 -7.82
CA ALA A 300 10.20 9.95 -7.36
C ALA A 300 9.91 8.44 -7.21
N GLY A 301 8.66 8.06 -7.06
CA GLY A 301 8.20 6.68 -7.03
C GLY A 301 6.71 6.58 -7.31
N PHE A 302 6.23 5.39 -7.66
CA PHE A 302 4.83 5.10 -7.93
C PHE A 302 4.30 4.01 -7.01
N CYS A 303 2.99 4.05 -6.71
CA CYS A 303 2.31 3.05 -5.89
C CYS A 303 1.41 2.15 -6.74
N LEU A 304 1.36 0.86 -6.37
CA LEU A 304 0.40 -0.12 -6.83
C LEU A 304 -0.25 -0.76 -5.59
N GLU A 305 -1.26 -0.08 -5.04
CA GLU A 305 -1.91 -0.47 -3.79
C GLU A 305 -3.07 -1.41 -4.07
N THR A 306 -2.89 -2.69 -3.81
CA THR A 306 -3.93 -3.72 -3.99
C THR A 306 -4.93 -3.63 -2.84
N GLN A 307 -6.22 -3.44 -3.17
CA GLN A 307 -7.26 -3.07 -2.20
C GLN A 307 -8.67 -3.36 -2.70
N VAL A 308 -9.66 -3.23 -1.79
CA VAL A 308 -11.05 -3.03 -2.18
C VAL A 308 -11.20 -1.63 -2.78
N TRP A 309 -12.11 -1.47 -3.72
CA TRP A 309 -12.38 -0.17 -4.35
C TRP A 309 -12.68 0.90 -3.30
N PRO A 310 -12.10 2.10 -3.40
CA PRO A 310 -12.34 3.19 -2.46
C PRO A 310 -13.83 3.53 -2.34
N ASP A 311 -14.24 3.95 -1.15
CA ASP A 311 -15.62 4.32 -0.81
C ASP A 311 -16.68 3.20 -1.04
N ALA A 312 -16.24 1.94 -1.12
CA ALA A 312 -17.09 0.81 -1.54
C ALA A 312 -18.37 0.65 -0.71
N ILE A 313 -18.32 0.94 0.59
CA ILE A 313 -19.49 0.84 1.47
C ILE A 313 -20.64 1.77 1.07
N ASN A 314 -20.35 2.86 0.36
CA ASN A 314 -21.31 3.88 -0.04
C ASN A 314 -21.84 3.68 -1.47
N HIS A 315 -21.31 2.70 -2.23
CA HIS A 315 -21.69 2.45 -3.62
C HIS A 315 -22.25 1.05 -3.80
N GLN A 316 -23.52 0.96 -4.19
CA GLN A 316 -24.13 -0.32 -4.54
C GLN A 316 -23.42 -0.93 -5.76
N GLY A 317 -23.05 -2.20 -5.66
CA GLY A 317 -22.34 -2.91 -6.74
C GLY A 317 -20.82 -2.80 -6.70
N PHE A 318 -20.25 -2.06 -5.73
CA PHE A 318 -18.83 -2.14 -5.44
C PHE A 318 -18.52 -3.37 -4.56
N PRO A 319 -17.26 -3.84 -4.57
CA PRO A 319 -16.82 -4.97 -3.74
C PRO A 319 -17.06 -4.75 -2.25
N ASN A 320 -17.35 -5.84 -1.52
CA ASN A 320 -17.61 -5.77 -0.09
C ASN A 320 -16.36 -5.43 0.73
N ALA A 321 -16.44 -4.42 1.59
CA ALA A 321 -15.42 -4.02 2.56
C ALA A 321 -15.80 -4.35 4.02
N VAL A 322 -16.97 -4.98 4.24
CA VAL A 322 -17.45 -5.31 5.59
C VAL A 322 -16.82 -6.62 6.08
N LEU A 323 -16.33 -6.58 7.31
CA LEU A 323 -15.83 -7.73 8.06
C LEU A 323 -16.74 -7.99 9.25
N ARG A 324 -17.11 -9.27 9.48
CA ARG A 324 -18.03 -9.67 10.55
C ARG A 324 -17.34 -10.57 11.58
N PRO A 325 -17.86 -10.62 12.82
CA PRO A 325 -17.37 -11.56 13.83
C PRO A 325 -17.40 -13.01 13.33
N GLY A 326 -16.32 -13.74 13.59
CA GLY A 326 -16.16 -15.13 13.14
C GLY A 326 -15.60 -15.28 11.73
N GLU A 327 -15.49 -14.20 10.96
CA GLU A 327 -14.82 -14.20 9.66
C GLU A 327 -13.33 -13.84 9.81
N VAL A 328 -12.52 -14.35 8.89
CA VAL A 328 -11.13 -13.92 8.67
C VAL A 328 -11.05 -13.31 7.28
N LEU A 329 -10.86 -12.00 7.22
CA LEU A 329 -10.53 -11.33 5.97
C LEU A 329 -9.06 -11.60 5.65
N ARG A 330 -8.80 -12.27 4.53
CA ARG A 330 -7.45 -12.56 4.04
C ARG A 330 -7.21 -11.85 2.72
N GLN A 331 -6.16 -11.02 2.68
CA GLN A 331 -5.73 -10.25 1.52
C GLN A 331 -4.29 -10.67 1.20
N GLU A 332 -4.04 -11.07 -0.05
CA GLU A 332 -2.72 -11.55 -0.48
C GLU A 332 -2.20 -10.73 -1.64
N THR A 333 -0.93 -10.35 -1.55
CA THR A 333 -0.22 -9.66 -2.63
C THR A 333 1.22 -10.17 -2.71
N ASP A 334 1.65 -10.51 -3.93
CA ASP A 334 3.05 -10.80 -4.20
C ASP A 334 3.63 -9.71 -5.11
N TYR A 335 4.84 -9.30 -4.80
CA TYR A 335 5.71 -8.49 -5.63
C TYR A 335 6.85 -9.37 -6.12
N ILE A 336 6.96 -9.56 -7.43
CA ILE A 336 7.98 -10.44 -8.02
C ILE A 336 8.91 -9.58 -8.86
N PHE A 337 10.16 -9.51 -8.43
CA PHE A 337 11.19 -8.72 -9.08
C PHE A 337 12.10 -9.61 -9.92
N THR A 338 12.36 -9.17 -11.14
CA THR A 338 13.34 -9.81 -12.04
C THR A 338 14.25 -8.75 -12.63
N LYS A 339 15.49 -9.13 -12.93
CA LYS A 339 16.45 -8.29 -13.64
C LYS A 339 16.93 -9.04 -14.87
N ASN A 340 16.75 -8.47 -16.05
CA ASN A 340 17.19 -9.01 -17.34
C ASN A 340 18.49 -8.34 -17.81
#